data_2425ecb7ef027bf03f302d4e2ea636bf
#
_entry.id   2425ecb7ef027bf03f302d4e2ea636bf
#
_cell.length_a   1.000
_cell.length_b   1.000
_cell.length_c   1.000
_cell.angle_alpha   90.00
_cell.angle_beta   90.00
_cell.angle_gamma   90.00
#
_symmetry.space_group_name_H-M   'P 1'
#
loop_
_entity.id
_entity.type
_entity.pdbx_description
1 polymer ?
#
loop_
_entity_poly.entity_id
_entity_poly.type
_entity_poly.pdbx_seq_one_letter_code
_entity_poly.pdbx_strand_id
1 'polypeptide(L)'
;MTTPVIRLATSADSDAILDIYTPYIETPITFEEDVPSREAFQARTDDILATHPFLVAELDGAIVGYAYAHELRERAAFQWNAELSVYLAPTAQGHRLGSVLYRALIDSCAAQGIKVVYGIVTSPNVPSERLHDAFGFEVMGLQRHAGFTCGAWHDVTWYVKYLTDAFNDNPAAPVPFPQLCYTQPETVGRILDAANASVRRTCEDKATVA
;
A
#
# COMPACT_ATOMS: atom_id res chain seq x y z
N MET A 1 -7.34 0.90 -25.62
CA MET A 1 -7.67 1.09 -24.19
C MET A 1 -6.53 1.85 -23.56
N THR A 2 -6.81 2.89 -22.79
CA THR A 2 -5.80 3.65 -22.06
C THR A 2 -5.21 2.78 -20.96
N THR A 3 -3.92 2.91 -20.74
CA THR A 3 -3.18 2.10 -19.76
C THR A 3 -3.00 2.92 -18.50
N PRO A 4 -3.31 2.39 -17.31
CA PRO A 4 -3.05 3.09 -16.06
C PRO A 4 -1.56 3.45 -15.89
N VAL A 5 -1.30 4.58 -15.25
CA VAL A 5 0.04 5.06 -14.90
C VAL A 5 0.20 5.02 -13.38
N ILE A 6 1.30 4.40 -12.91
CA ILE A 6 1.68 4.44 -11.51
C ILE A 6 2.61 5.64 -11.30
N ARG A 7 2.26 6.47 -10.32
CA ARG A 7 3.07 7.61 -9.91
C ARG A 7 3.06 7.80 -8.40
N LEU A 8 3.92 8.65 -7.90
CA LEU A 8 3.85 9.10 -6.51
C LEU A 8 2.58 9.91 -6.29
N ALA A 9 1.96 9.71 -5.13
CA ALA A 9 0.86 10.54 -4.67
C ALA A 9 1.35 11.93 -4.27
N THR A 10 0.45 12.87 -4.27
CA THR A 10 0.62 14.22 -3.76
C THR A 10 -0.54 14.56 -2.82
N SER A 11 -0.42 15.61 -2.02
CA SER A 11 -1.50 16.12 -1.18
C SER A 11 -2.79 16.43 -1.98
N ALA A 12 -2.65 16.83 -3.25
CA ALA A 12 -3.79 17.11 -4.13
C ALA A 12 -4.62 15.86 -4.51
N ASP A 13 -4.08 14.66 -4.33
CA ASP A 13 -4.79 13.40 -4.62
C ASP A 13 -5.72 12.95 -3.48
N SER A 14 -5.63 13.59 -2.31
CA SER A 14 -6.31 13.17 -1.07
C SER A 14 -7.81 12.97 -1.24
N ASP A 15 -8.50 13.86 -1.94
CA ASP A 15 -9.94 13.76 -2.17
C ASP A 15 -10.30 12.54 -3.01
N ALA A 16 -9.56 12.29 -4.09
CA ALA A 16 -9.79 11.12 -4.95
C ALA A 16 -9.44 9.80 -4.24
N ILE A 17 -8.42 9.82 -3.36
CA ILE A 17 -8.05 8.69 -2.51
C ILE A 17 -9.17 8.39 -1.50
N LEU A 18 -9.74 9.42 -0.85
CA LEU A 18 -10.87 9.27 0.06
C LEU A 18 -12.10 8.70 -0.65
N ASP A 19 -12.39 9.14 -1.88
CA ASP A 19 -13.51 8.62 -2.65
C ASP A 19 -13.35 7.11 -2.97
N ILE A 20 -12.12 6.62 -3.15
CA ILE A 20 -11.83 5.17 -3.27
C ILE A 20 -11.96 4.46 -1.92
N TYR A 21 -11.55 5.10 -0.82
CA TYR A 21 -11.54 4.53 0.53
C TYR A 21 -12.94 4.39 1.12
N THR A 22 -13.82 5.36 0.86
CA THR A 22 -15.17 5.45 1.44
C THR A 22 -15.98 4.15 1.32
N PRO A 23 -16.07 3.46 0.16
CA PRO A 23 -16.80 2.20 0.07
C PRO A 23 -16.26 1.07 0.96
N TYR A 24 -14.98 1.12 1.35
CA TYR A 24 -14.39 0.12 2.23
C TYR A 24 -14.77 0.32 3.70
N ILE A 25 -15.15 1.54 4.10
CA ILE A 25 -15.62 1.84 5.46
C ILE A 25 -16.96 1.13 5.76
N GLU A 26 -17.79 0.92 4.74
CA GLU A 26 -19.04 0.15 4.86
C GLU A 26 -18.81 -1.36 5.04
N THR A 27 -17.54 -1.79 5.07
CA THR A 27 -17.12 -3.19 5.20
C THR A 27 -16.24 -3.36 6.44
N PRO A 28 -16.06 -4.58 6.96
CA PRO A 28 -15.17 -4.79 8.09
C PRO A 28 -13.67 -4.64 7.76
N ILE A 29 -13.31 -4.27 6.53
CA ILE A 29 -11.91 -4.24 6.07
C ILE A 29 -11.08 -3.15 6.77
N THR A 30 -11.68 -2.00 7.08
CA THR A 30 -10.95 -0.83 7.60
C THR A 30 -11.06 -0.67 9.12
N PHE A 31 -12.05 -1.29 9.76
CA PHE A 31 -12.45 -1.04 11.15
C PHE A 31 -12.80 0.44 11.46
N GLU A 32 -12.95 1.29 10.45
CA GLU A 32 -13.50 2.63 10.63
C GLU A 32 -15.04 2.57 10.62
N GLU A 33 -15.68 3.38 11.48
CA GLU A 33 -17.14 3.45 11.61
C GLU A 33 -17.71 4.60 10.79
N ASP A 34 -16.99 5.73 10.73
CA ASP A 34 -17.41 6.94 10.05
C ASP A 34 -16.43 7.35 8.94
N VAL A 35 -16.97 7.92 7.86
CA VAL A 35 -16.14 8.53 6.82
C VAL A 35 -15.46 9.77 7.40
N PRO A 36 -14.11 9.85 7.41
CA PRO A 36 -13.41 11.03 7.89
C PRO A 36 -13.73 12.26 7.05
N SER A 37 -13.67 13.45 7.64
CA SER A 37 -13.77 14.68 6.84
C SER A 37 -12.61 14.78 5.85
N ARG A 38 -12.80 15.53 4.74
CA ARG A 38 -11.75 15.72 3.73
C ARG A 38 -10.49 16.33 4.36
N GLU A 39 -10.66 17.28 5.27
CA GLU A 39 -9.53 17.91 5.98
C GLU A 39 -8.78 16.93 6.87
N ALA A 40 -9.50 16.08 7.62
CA ALA A 40 -8.89 15.08 8.48
C ALA A 40 -8.16 13.99 7.65
N PHE A 41 -8.75 13.59 6.52
CA PHE A 41 -8.14 12.60 5.65
C PHE A 41 -6.93 13.17 4.89
N GLN A 42 -6.99 14.44 4.49
CA GLN A 42 -5.84 15.14 3.90
C GLN A 42 -4.68 15.24 4.89
N ALA A 43 -4.94 15.62 6.16
CA ALA A 43 -3.90 15.66 7.18
C ALA A 43 -3.24 14.27 7.36
N ARG A 44 -4.03 13.18 7.41
CA ARG A 44 -3.52 11.80 7.44
C ARG A 44 -2.65 11.49 6.21
N THR A 45 -3.09 11.89 5.03
CA THR A 45 -2.33 11.71 3.78
C THR A 45 -1.00 12.47 3.81
N ASP A 46 -1.01 13.72 4.27
CA ASP A 46 0.18 14.57 4.37
C ASP A 46 1.19 14.02 5.38
N ASP A 47 0.73 13.48 6.52
CA ASP A 47 1.58 12.83 7.52
C ASP A 47 2.31 11.60 6.94
N ILE A 48 1.60 10.80 6.14
CA ILE A 48 2.21 9.65 5.46
C ILE A 48 3.22 10.13 4.40
N LEU A 49 2.83 11.08 3.56
CA LEU A 49 3.68 11.65 2.50
C LEU A 49 4.97 12.26 3.05
N ALA A 50 4.96 12.77 4.29
CA ALA A 50 6.14 13.35 4.93
C ALA A 50 7.23 12.31 5.23
N THR A 51 6.87 11.02 5.34
CA THR A 51 7.78 9.99 5.87
C THR A 51 7.87 8.72 5.03
N HIS A 52 6.79 8.29 4.40
CA HIS A 52 6.70 6.97 3.76
C HIS A 52 6.25 7.07 2.28
N PRO A 53 6.50 6.02 1.47
CA PRO A 53 6.04 5.97 0.09
C PRO A 53 4.51 5.90 0.01
N PHE A 54 3.94 6.70 -0.88
CA PHE A 54 2.54 6.71 -1.23
C PHE A 54 2.41 6.75 -2.75
N LEU A 55 1.75 5.76 -3.33
CA LEU A 55 1.62 5.55 -4.77
C LEU A 55 0.15 5.59 -5.17
N VAL A 56 -0.12 6.15 -6.34
CA VAL A 56 -1.44 6.11 -6.97
C VAL A 56 -1.36 5.49 -8.36
N ALA A 57 -2.46 4.88 -8.77
CA ALA A 57 -2.70 4.45 -10.14
C ALA A 57 -3.71 5.40 -10.78
N GLU A 58 -3.29 6.08 -11.83
CA GLU A 58 -4.10 7.05 -12.57
C GLU A 58 -4.49 6.48 -13.93
N LEU A 59 -5.76 6.55 -14.29
CA LEU A 59 -6.31 6.15 -15.57
C LEU A 59 -7.19 7.29 -16.12
N ASP A 60 -6.86 7.81 -17.29
CA ASP A 60 -7.58 8.92 -17.96
C ASP A 60 -7.78 10.15 -17.06
N GLY A 61 -6.77 10.48 -16.23
CA GLY A 61 -6.80 11.60 -15.31
C GLY A 61 -7.57 11.35 -14.00
N ALA A 62 -8.09 10.15 -13.79
CA ALA A 62 -8.76 9.75 -12.56
C ALA A 62 -7.90 8.76 -11.76
N ILE A 63 -7.84 8.92 -10.44
CA ILE A 63 -7.22 7.94 -9.55
C ILE A 63 -8.14 6.73 -9.43
N VAL A 64 -7.62 5.53 -9.73
CA VAL A 64 -8.37 4.27 -9.71
C VAL A 64 -7.83 3.26 -8.70
N GLY A 65 -6.78 3.62 -7.98
CA GLY A 65 -6.22 2.81 -6.90
C GLY A 65 -5.02 3.49 -6.27
N TYR A 66 -4.67 3.05 -5.08
CA TYR A 66 -3.52 3.57 -4.35
C TYR A 66 -2.92 2.53 -3.41
N ALA A 67 -1.67 2.74 -3.03
CA ALA A 67 -0.99 1.95 -2.02
C ALA A 67 -0.02 2.84 -1.23
N TYR A 68 0.07 2.62 0.07
CA TYR A 68 0.96 3.37 0.94
C TYR A 68 1.54 2.51 2.04
N ALA A 69 2.68 2.96 2.57
CA ALA A 69 3.24 2.44 3.79
C ALA A 69 3.09 3.50 4.89
N HIS A 70 3.01 3.05 6.13
CA HIS A 70 3.10 3.92 7.29
C HIS A 70 3.82 3.21 8.43
N GLU A 71 4.20 3.95 9.47
CA GLU A 71 4.84 3.36 10.62
C GLU A 71 3.93 2.33 11.32
N LEU A 72 4.49 1.17 11.66
CA LEU A 72 3.76 0.15 12.40
C LEU A 72 3.49 0.58 13.85
N ARG A 73 4.42 1.34 14.46
CA ARG A 73 4.36 1.81 15.85
C ARG A 73 5.19 3.08 16.01
N GLU A 74 4.70 4.04 16.80
CA GLU A 74 5.31 5.36 17.03
C GLU A 74 6.71 5.37 17.65
N ARG A 75 7.13 4.29 18.36
CA ARG A 75 8.43 4.28 19.05
C ARG A 75 9.57 4.09 18.06
N ALA A 76 10.61 4.92 18.15
CA ALA A 76 11.79 4.90 17.27
C ALA A 76 12.48 3.53 17.15
N ALA A 77 12.37 2.65 18.15
CA ALA A 77 12.88 1.28 18.07
C ALA A 77 12.20 0.44 16.97
N PHE A 78 11.03 0.85 16.48
CA PHE A 78 10.28 0.17 15.42
C PHE A 78 10.45 0.84 14.05
N GLN A 79 11.28 1.86 13.89
CA GLN A 79 11.41 2.66 12.66
C GLN A 79 11.77 1.86 11.39
N TRP A 80 12.29 0.63 11.52
CA TRP A 80 12.58 -0.26 10.40
C TRP A 80 11.40 -1.14 9.97
N ASN A 81 10.23 -0.93 10.59
CA ASN A 81 9.01 -1.67 10.31
C ASN A 81 7.98 -0.73 9.70
N ALA A 82 7.25 -1.21 8.70
CA ALA A 82 6.13 -0.47 8.12
C ALA A 82 4.93 -1.38 7.89
N GLU A 83 3.74 -0.84 8.05
CA GLU A 83 2.50 -1.48 7.60
C GLU A 83 2.17 -1.03 6.19
N LEU A 84 1.70 -1.96 5.36
CA LEU A 84 1.36 -1.72 3.96
C LEU A 84 -0.15 -1.81 3.74
N SER A 85 -0.68 -0.87 2.98
CA SER A 85 -2.08 -0.86 2.56
C SER A 85 -2.21 -0.68 1.06
N VAL A 86 -3.22 -1.31 0.45
CA VAL A 86 -3.56 -1.14 -0.96
C VAL A 86 -5.08 -1.18 -1.14
N TYR A 87 -5.60 -0.21 -1.87
CA TYR A 87 -7.02 -0.09 -2.19
C TYR A 87 -7.23 0.21 -3.66
N LEU A 88 -8.28 -0.34 -4.25
CA LEU A 88 -8.63 -0.14 -5.65
C LEU A 88 -10.09 0.27 -5.76
N ALA A 89 -10.38 1.19 -6.67
CA ALA A 89 -11.75 1.42 -7.10
C ALA A 89 -12.36 0.10 -7.63
N PRO A 90 -13.66 -0.17 -7.41
CA PRO A 90 -14.31 -1.42 -7.87
C PRO A 90 -14.08 -1.71 -9.35
N THR A 91 -14.06 -0.68 -10.19
CA THR A 91 -13.81 -0.76 -11.64
C THR A 91 -12.39 -1.17 -12.02
N ALA A 92 -11.42 -1.01 -11.10
CA ALA A 92 -10.01 -1.33 -11.32
C ALA A 92 -9.60 -2.70 -10.75
N GLN A 93 -10.51 -3.39 -10.06
CA GLN A 93 -10.25 -4.71 -9.49
C GLN A 93 -10.16 -5.79 -10.58
N GLY A 94 -9.47 -6.91 -10.29
CA GLY A 94 -9.32 -8.02 -11.23
C GLY A 94 -8.33 -7.77 -12.37
N HIS A 95 -7.60 -6.64 -12.38
CA HIS A 95 -6.67 -6.23 -13.42
C HIS A 95 -5.20 -6.31 -13.00
N ARG A 96 -4.86 -7.02 -11.93
CA ARG A 96 -3.51 -7.11 -11.33
C ARG A 96 -2.92 -5.77 -10.89
N LEU A 97 -3.69 -4.69 -10.96
CA LEU A 97 -3.22 -3.35 -10.61
C LEU A 97 -2.79 -3.26 -9.15
N GLY A 98 -3.54 -3.91 -8.24
CA GLY A 98 -3.16 -4.02 -6.83
C GLY A 98 -1.81 -4.70 -6.63
N SER A 99 -1.51 -5.76 -7.39
CA SER A 99 -0.20 -6.43 -7.32
C SER A 99 0.92 -5.54 -7.83
N VAL A 100 0.69 -4.73 -8.86
CA VAL A 100 1.70 -3.78 -9.39
C VAL A 100 1.98 -2.68 -8.37
N LEU A 101 0.93 -2.06 -7.81
CA LEU A 101 1.05 -1.05 -6.75
C LEU A 101 1.79 -1.63 -5.53
N TYR A 102 1.41 -2.83 -5.10
CA TYR A 102 1.98 -3.48 -3.92
C TYR A 102 3.46 -3.83 -4.11
N ARG A 103 3.86 -4.29 -5.32
CA ARG A 103 5.27 -4.51 -5.66
C ARG A 103 6.07 -3.22 -5.59
N ALA A 104 5.60 -2.17 -6.24
CA ALA A 104 6.29 -0.89 -6.25
C ALA A 104 6.40 -0.28 -4.84
N LEU A 105 5.38 -0.49 -3.99
CA LEU A 105 5.39 -0.07 -2.59
C LEU A 105 6.46 -0.82 -1.79
N ILE A 106 6.53 -2.16 -1.91
CA ILE A 106 7.54 -2.99 -1.24
C ILE A 106 8.95 -2.57 -1.67
N ASP A 107 9.18 -2.39 -2.96
CA ASP A 107 10.48 -1.98 -3.50
C ASP A 107 10.87 -0.57 -3.02
N SER A 108 9.89 0.33 -2.89
CA SER A 108 10.09 1.68 -2.32
C SER A 108 10.47 1.62 -0.82
N CYS A 109 9.79 0.79 -0.03
CA CYS A 109 10.13 0.55 1.38
C CYS A 109 11.55 -0.01 1.53
N ALA A 110 11.92 -0.98 0.70
CA ALA A 110 13.28 -1.54 0.71
C ALA A 110 14.34 -0.47 0.39
N ALA A 111 14.09 0.38 -0.63
CA ALA A 111 14.97 1.47 -1.00
C ALA A 111 15.10 2.53 0.10
N GLN A 112 14.03 2.76 0.87
CA GLN A 112 13.99 3.67 2.02
C GLN A 112 14.83 3.15 3.21
N GLY A 113 15.09 1.83 3.26
CA GLY A 113 15.81 1.18 4.37
C GLY A 113 14.89 0.50 5.39
N ILE A 114 13.60 0.37 5.11
CA ILE A 114 12.68 -0.48 5.86
C ILE A 114 13.14 -1.93 5.74
N LYS A 115 13.12 -2.66 6.82
CA LYS A 115 13.62 -4.05 6.89
C LYS A 115 12.51 -5.08 6.96
N VAL A 116 11.38 -4.72 7.56
CA VAL A 116 10.25 -5.62 7.75
C VAL A 116 8.96 -4.89 7.40
N VAL A 117 8.13 -5.53 6.60
CA VAL A 117 6.80 -4.99 6.25
C VAL A 117 5.70 -5.94 6.70
N TYR A 118 4.59 -5.34 7.06
CA TYR A 118 3.42 -6.04 7.60
C TYR A 118 2.18 -5.77 6.76
N GLY A 119 1.32 -6.77 6.69
CA GLY A 119 -0.08 -6.63 6.28
C GLY A 119 -0.97 -7.00 7.45
N ILE A 120 -1.89 -6.14 7.84
CA ILE A 120 -2.86 -6.37 8.91
C ILE A 120 -4.23 -6.48 8.25
N VAL A 121 -4.76 -7.71 8.20
CA VAL A 121 -5.88 -8.05 7.32
C VAL A 121 -7.04 -8.60 8.12
N THR A 122 -8.21 -7.96 8.02
CA THR A 122 -9.47 -8.51 8.56
C THR A 122 -9.78 -9.83 7.89
N SER A 123 -10.02 -10.86 8.68
CA SER A 123 -10.22 -12.23 8.20
C SER A 123 -11.68 -12.68 8.36
N PRO A 124 -12.29 -13.29 7.32
CA PRO A 124 -11.69 -13.66 6.05
C PRO A 124 -11.64 -12.49 5.05
N ASN A 125 -10.54 -12.39 4.28
CA ASN A 125 -10.40 -11.47 3.16
C ASN A 125 -9.58 -12.14 2.04
N VAL A 126 -10.23 -13.03 1.29
CA VAL A 126 -9.58 -13.87 0.27
C VAL A 126 -8.75 -13.10 -0.75
N PRO A 127 -9.17 -11.94 -1.29
CA PRO A 127 -8.32 -11.17 -2.20
C PRO A 127 -7.02 -10.69 -1.56
N SER A 128 -7.08 -10.19 -0.33
CA SER A 128 -5.91 -9.71 0.42
C SER A 128 -4.99 -10.86 0.83
N GLU A 129 -5.56 -11.96 1.32
CA GLU A 129 -4.82 -13.18 1.69
C GLU A 129 -4.00 -13.70 0.50
N ARG A 130 -4.64 -13.84 -0.69
CA ARG A 130 -3.95 -14.26 -1.92
C ARG A 130 -2.86 -13.29 -2.37
N LEU A 131 -3.06 -11.99 -2.14
CA LEU A 131 -2.04 -10.99 -2.45
C LEU A 131 -0.82 -11.21 -1.57
N HIS A 132 -1.00 -11.34 -0.25
CA HIS A 132 0.11 -11.56 0.68
C HIS A 132 0.85 -12.87 0.39
N ASP A 133 0.13 -13.97 0.14
CA ASP A 133 0.71 -15.26 -0.25
C ASP A 133 1.56 -15.13 -1.52
N ALA A 134 1.03 -14.46 -2.55
CA ALA A 134 1.72 -14.27 -3.83
C ALA A 134 3.00 -13.42 -3.70
N PHE A 135 3.07 -12.55 -2.69
CA PHE A 135 4.25 -11.75 -2.39
C PHE A 135 5.19 -12.40 -1.37
N GLY A 136 4.90 -13.62 -0.93
CA GLY A 136 5.73 -14.37 0.00
C GLY A 136 5.74 -13.78 1.40
N PHE A 137 4.61 -13.24 1.84
CA PHE A 137 4.41 -12.93 3.25
C PHE A 137 4.11 -14.21 4.03
N GLU A 138 4.57 -14.25 5.26
CA GLU A 138 4.29 -15.32 6.20
C GLU A 138 3.19 -14.89 7.18
N VAL A 139 2.34 -15.83 7.58
CA VAL A 139 1.36 -15.57 8.66
C VAL A 139 2.11 -15.53 9.99
N MET A 140 2.15 -14.36 10.61
CA MET A 140 2.75 -14.16 11.93
C MET A 140 1.79 -14.61 13.05
N GLY A 141 0.48 -14.44 12.85
CA GLY A 141 -0.53 -14.85 13.82
C GLY A 141 -1.94 -14.39 13.47
N LEU A 142 -2.91 -14.94 14.20
CA LEU A 142 -4.32 -14.59 14.13
C LEU A 142 -4.74 -13.95 15.46
N GLN A 143 -5.19 -12.72 15.40
CA GLN A 143 -5.83 -12.01 16.52
C GLN A 143 -7.34 -12.23 16.45
N ARG A 144 -7.87 -13.04 17.34
CA ARG A 144 -9.30 -13.32 17.40
C ARG A 144 -10.04 -12.18 18.05
N HIS A 145 -11.26 -11.90 17.55
CA HIS A 145 -12.14 -10.83 18.06
C HIS A 145 -11.38 -9.49 18.18
N ALA A 146 -10.61 -9.15 17.15
CA ALA A 146 -9.74 -7.98 17.13
C ALA A 146 -10.52 -6.66 17.18
N GLY A 147 -11.69 -6.61 16.52
CA GLY A 147 -12.55 -5.44 16.52
C GLY A 147 -14.02 -5.81 16.28
N PHE A 148 -14.93 -4.94 16.71
CA PHE A 148 -16.36 -5.06 16.46
C PHE A 148 -16.79 -3.98 15.49
N THR A 149 -17.27 -4.36 14.31
CA THR A 149 -17.81 -3.45 13.30
C THR A 149 -18.83 -4.18 12.44
N CYS A 150 -19.69 -3.47 11.71
CA CYS A 150 -20.75 -4.04 10.88
C CYS A 150 -21.63 -5.09 11.62
N GLY A 151 -21.83 -4.89 12.94
CA GLY A 151 -22.66 -5.74 13.78
C GLY A 151 -22.03 -7.09 14.19
N ALA A 152 -20.73 -7.30 13.97
CA ALA A 152 -20.04 -8.54 14.32
C ALA A 152 -18.60 -8.33 14.84
N TRP A 153 -18.09 -9.31 15.58
CA TRP A 153 -16.67 -9.40 15.91
C TRP A 153 -15.89 -9.98 14.73
N HIS A 154 -14.77 -9.35 14.39
CA HIS A 154 -13.90 -9.79 13.32
C HIS A 154 -12.52 -10.15 13.83
N ASP A 155 -11.95 -11.18 13.21
CA ASP A 155 -10.56 -11.58 13.43
C ASP A 155 -9.63 -10.78 12.51
N VAL A 156 -8.36 -10.66 12.89
CA VAL A 156 -7.31 -10.03 12.09
C VAL A 156 -6.12 -10.98 11.95
N THR A 157 -5.74 -11.25 10.71
CA THR A 157 -4.51 -11.99 10.41
C THR A 157 -3.36 -11.01 10.21
N TRP A 158 -2.28 -11.25 10.91
CA TRP A 158 -1.02 -10.51 10.79
C TRP A 158 -0.10 -11.24 9.83
N TYR A 159 0.26 -10.58 8.74
CA TYR A 159 1.24 -11.02 7.76
C TYR A 159 2.54 -10.28 7.95
N VAL A 160 3.68 -10.95 7.74
CA VAL A 160 5.02 -10.36 7.84
C VAL A 160 5.86 -10.77 6.65
N LYS A 161 6.67 -9.83 6.16
CA LYS A 161 7.69 -10.09 5.16
C LYS A 161 8.97 -9.36 5.51
N TYR A 162 10.06 -10.11 5.53
CA TYR A 162 11.41 -9.58 5.68
C TYR A 162 11.93 -9.11 4.32
N LEU A 163 12.41 -7.87 4.24
CA LEU A 163 12.97 -7.28 3.02
C LEU A 163 14.47 -7.50 2.91
N THR A 164 15.09 -8.01 3.98
CA THR A 164 16.51 -8.29 4.07
C THR A 164 16.76 -9.38 5.11
N ASP A 165 17.81 -10.16 4.92
CA ASP A 165 18.34 -11.10 5.92
C ASP A 165 19.44 -10.45 6.80
N ALA A 166 19.82 -9.20 6.48
CA ALA A 166 20.90 -8.49 7.17
C ALA A 166 20.36 -7.65 8.34
N PHE A 167 20.37 -8.25 9.53
CA PHE A 167 20.08 -7.58 10.80
C PHE A 167 21.39 -7.40 11.58
N ASN A 168 22.14 -6.34 11.25
CA ASN A 168 23.41 -5.99 11.90
C ASN A 168 23.18 -5.23 13.22
N ASP A 169 24.23 -5.16 14.06
CA ASP A 169 24.16 -4.56 15.41
C ASP A 169 24.00 -3.04 15.41
N ASN A 170 24.24 -2.37 14.28
CA ASN A 170 24.10 -0.92 14.15
C ASN A 170 23.48 -0.56 12.80
N PRO A 171 22.17 -0.80 12.63
CA PRO A 171 21.49 -0.51 11.37
C PRO A 171 21.34 1.01 11.16
N ALA A 172 21.63 1.48 9.94
CA ALA A 172 21.30 2.84 9.57
C ALA A 172 19.78 3.07 9.66
N ALA A 173 19.39 4.24 10.12
CA ALA A 173 17.97 4.62 10.15
C ALA A 173 17.41 4.68 8.73
N PRO A 174 16.11 4.31 8.52
CA PRO A 174 15.44 4.56 7.26
C PRO A 174 15.45 6.04 6.92
N VAL A 175 15.59 6.34 5.63
CA VAL A 175 15.56 7.73 5.15
C VAL A 175 14.10 8.11 4.88
N PRO A 176 13.60 9.29 5.32
CA PRO A 176 12.27 9.74 4.91
C PRO A 176 12.10 9.69 3.38
N PHE A 177 10.97 9.17 2.91
CA PHE A 177 10.81 8.87 1.49
C PHE A 177 10.96 10.10 0.57
N PRO A 178 10.47 11.32 0.94
CA PRO A 178 10.76 12.53 0.16
C PRO A 178 12.25 12.84 0.05
N GLN A 179 13.04 12.58 1.11
CA GLN A 179 14.48 12.75 1.07
C GLN A 179 15.13 11.70 0.15
N LEU A 180 14.63 10.46 0.13
CA LEU A 180 15.08 9.44 -0.82
C LEU A 180 14.80 9.86 -2.26
N CYS A 181 13.62 10.39 -2.54
CA CYS A 181 13.26 10.92 -3.86
C CYS A 181 14.23 12.03 -4.33
N TYR A 182 14.65 12.89 -3.41
CA TYR A 182 15.60 13.95 -3.72
C TYR A 182 17.03 13.46 -3.88
N THR A 183 17.49 12.56 -3.01
CA THR A 183 18.89 12.10 -2.99
C THR A 183 19.18 10.96 -3.95
N GLN A 184 18.17 10.16 -4.31
CA GLN A 184 18.28 9.00 -5.17
C GLN A 184 17.15 8.93 -6.21
N PRO A 185 16.93 9.99 -7.02
CA PRO A 185 15.81 10.05 -7.97
C PRO A 185 15.83 8.92 -8.99
N GLU A 186 17.02 8.45 -9.39
CA GLU A 186 17.15 7.32 -10.32
C GLU A 186 16.65 5.99 -9.73
N THR A 187 16.80 5.79 -8.41
CA THR A 187 16.30 4.58 -7.74
C THR A 187 14.78 4.58 -7.73
N VAL A 188 14.16 5.71 -7.35
CA VAL A 188 12.71 5.87 -7.37
C VAL A 188 12.18 5.80 -8.80
N GLY A 189 12.85 6.44 -9.74
CA GLY A 189 12.49 6.38 -11.18
C GLY A 189 12.45 4.95 -11.69
N ARG A 190 13.47 4.13 -11.42
CA ARG A 190 13.50 2.71 -11.83
C ARG A 190 12.34 1.89 -11.24
N ILE A 191 11.94 2.14 -10.00
CA ILE A 191 10.80 1.47 -9.37
C ILE A 191 9.52 1.81 -10.12
N LEU A 192 9.28 3.09 -10.38
CA LEU A 192 8.09 3.56 -11.10
C LEU A 192 8.08 3.06 -12.55
N ASP A 193 9.21 3.06 -13.24
CA ASP A 193 9.35 2.56 -14.62
C ASP A 193 9.05 1.06 -14.68
N ALA A 194 9.54 0.26 -13.73
CA ALA A 194 9.26 -1.16 -13.64
C ALA A 194 7.77 -1.43 -13.40
N ALA A 195 7.13 -0.65 -12.51
CA ALA A 195 5.70 -0.72 -12.27
C ALA A 195 4.91 -0.40 -13.53
N ASN A 196 5.22 0.71 -14.21
CA ASN A 196 4.55 1.13 -15.42
C ASN A 196 4.77 0.14 -16.59
N ALA A 197 5.94 -0.46 -16.70
CA ALA A 197 6.19 -1.54 -17.66
C ALA A 197 5.34 -2.79 -17.37
N SER A 198 5.12 -3.10 -16.08
CA SER A 198 4.27 -4.24 -15.66
C SER A 198 2.79 -4.00 -15.97
N VAL A 199 2.29 -2.78 -15.76
CA VAL A 199 0.92 -2.40 -16.16
C VAL A 199 0.71 -2.57 -17.65
N ARG A 200 1.63 -2.07 -18.49
CA ARG A 200 1.56 -2.21 -19.96
C ARG A 200 1.47 -3.67 -20.40
N ARG A 201 2.34 -4.54 -19.90
CA ARG A 201 2.29 -6.00 -20.20
C ARG A 201 0.96 -6.63 -19.84
N THR A 202 0.41 -6.30 -18.68
CA THR A 202 -0.89 -6.83 -18.25
C THR A 202 -2.05 -6.39 -19.15
N CYS A 203 -1.98 -5.20 -19.73
CA CYS A 203 -2.98 -4.70 -20.69
C CYS A 203 -2.86 -5.38 -22.05
N GLU A 204 -1.62 -5.61 -22.53
CA GLU A 204 -1.34 -6.28 -23.81
C GLU A 204 -1.77 -7.74 -23.80
N ASP A 205 -1.48 -8.49 -22.73
CA ASP A 205 -1.88 -9.89 -22.56
C ASP A 205 -3.41 -10.08 -22.67
N LYS A 206 -4.18 -9.12 -22.14
CA LYS A 206 -5.66 -9.14 -22.24
C LYS A 206 -6.18 -8.80 -23.63
N ALA A 207 -5.53 -7.90 -24.33
CA ALA A 207 -5.93 -7.53 -25.69
C ALA A 207 -5.69 -8.69 -26.69
N THR A 208 -4.80 -9.62 -26.37
CA THR A 208 -4.47 -10.79 -27.20
C THR A 208 -5.42 -11.97 -26.95
N VAL A 209 -6.12 -12.00 -25.84
CA VAL A 209 -7.02 -13.11 -25.41
C VAL A 209 -8.50 -12.80 -25.68
N ALA A 210 -8.85 -11.56 -26.01
CA ALA A 210 -10.21 -11.08 -26.33
C ALA A 210 -10.43 -11.04 -27.85
#